data_526284b00f59386707c1a543120abeaf
#
_entry.id   526284b00f59386707c1a543120abeaf
#
_cell.length_a   1.000
_cell.length_b   1.000
_cell.length_c   1.000
_cell.angle_alpha   90.00
_cell.angle_beta   90.00
_cell.angle_gamma   90.00
#
_symmetry.space_group_name_H-M   'P 1'
#
loop_
_entity.id
_entity.type
_entity.pdbx_description
1 polymer ?
#
loop_
_entity_poly.entity_id
_entity_poly.type
_entity_poly.pdbx_seq_one_letter_code
_entity_poly.pdbx_strand_id
1 'polypeptide(L)'
;MEKLVEKPETVSENLSAEELRVCFVCTGNTCRSPMAEAAANHFLGEKGVRACSAGLFAGGEPISANAVKALDALNIPVDPGRRSVAADPLVLAPCELIIGMTERHAMELITRFPQFSSRIGCMPHGISDPFGGDEDDYRRCLEQIIDGLKELFPTRFS
;
A
#
# COMPACT_ATOMS: atom_id res chain seq x y z
N MET A 1 22.04 -9.43 -12.19
CA MET A 1 21.20 -9.04 -12.43
C MET A 1 20.85 -9.10 -12.48
N GLU A 2 20.79 -9.10 -12.40
CA GLU A 2 19.94 -9.02 -12.66
C GLU A 2 19.56 -9.38 -12.82
N LYS A 3 20.45 -9.77 -12.91
CA LYS A 3 19.70 -9.64 -13.12
C LYS A 3 19.16 -9.96 -13.42
N LEU A 4 19.83 -10.41 -13.32
CA LEU A 4 19.03 -10.25 -13.58
C LEU A 4 18.64 -10.75 -13.90
N VAL A 5 18.85 -11.12 -13.97
CA VAL A 5 18.13 -11.05 -14.36
C VAL A 5 17.86 -11.71 -14.78
N GLU A 6 17.92 -12.23 -14.74
CA GLU A 6 17.33 -12.37 -15.09
C GLU A 6 17.02 -13.11 -15.33
N LYS A 7 16.93 -13.86 -15.55
CA LYS A 7 16.38 -14.12 -15.74
C LYS A 7 15.88 -14.80 -16.20
N PRO A 8 15.90 -15.46 -16.16
CA PRO A 8 15.16 -15.66 -16.54
C PRO A 8 14.58 -16.20 -16.72
N GLU A 9 14.36 -16.49 -16.50
CA GLU A 9 13.47 -16.57 -16.57
C GLU A 9 12.72 -16.86 -16.80
N THR A 10 12.69 -17.45 -16.77
CA THR A 10 11.71 -17.43 -16.90
C THR A 10 10.91 -17.66 -16.90
N VAL A 11 10.80 -18.05 -16.90
CA VAL A 11 9.77 -17.97 -16.78
C VAL A 11 9.01 -18.27 -16.58
N SER A 12 8.77 -18.75 -16.58
CA SER A 12 8.02 -18.70 -16.36
C SER A 12 7.71 -19.03 -15.69
N GLU A 13 7.68 -19.31 -15.32
CA GLU A 13 7.27 -19.19 -14.55
C GLU A 13 7.38 -18.75 -13.71
N ASN A 14 7.69 -18.83 -13.39
CA ASN A 14 7.84 -18.12 -12.63
C ASN A 14 7.34 -17.02 -12.34
N LEU A 15 6.85 -17.20 -12.06
CA LEU A 15 5.95 -16.08 -11.84
C LEU A 15 6.22 -15.37 -10.57
N SER A 16 6.59 -16.04 -9.53
CA SER A 16 6.98 -15.43 -8.29
C SER A 16 8.15 -14.46 -8.48
N ALA A 17 8.98 -14.71 -9.49
CA ALA A 17 10.06 -13.79 -9.82
C ALA A 17 9.53 -12.45 -10.34
N GLU A 18 8.28 -12.44 -10.80
CA GLU A 18 7.67 -11.22 -11.33
C GLU A 18 6.73 -10.57 -10.33
N GLU A 19 6.51 -11.19 -9.19
CA GLU A 19 5.69 -10.60 -8.15
C GLU A 19 6.39 -9.42 -7.52
N LEU A 20 5.62 -8.36 -7.31
CA LEU A 20 6.10 -7.15 -6.65
C LEU A 20 5.37 -7.01 -5.33
N ARG A 21 6.10 -7.04 -4.24
CA ARG A 21 5.53 -6.89 -2.90
C ARG A 21 5.65 -5.45 -2.47
N VAL A 22 4.53 -4.84 -2.13
CA VAL A 22 4.45 -3.43 -1.79
C VAL A 22 3.81 -3.28 -0.42
N CYS A 23 4.41 -2.46 0.45
CA CYS A 23 3.79 -2.11 1.73
C CYS A 23 3.43 -0.63 1.73
N PHE A 24 2.15 -0.32 1.97
CA PHE A 24 1.70 1.05 2.11
C PHE A 24 1.69 1.43 3.58
N VAL A 25 2.20 2.62 3.90
CA VAL A 25 2.39 3.04 5.29
C VAL A 25 1.76 4.40 5.53
N CYS A 26 0.97 4.49 6.59
CA CYS A 26 0.44 5.78 7.07
C CYS A 26 0.68 5.84 8.58
N THR A 27 0.02 6.74 9.27
CA THR A 27 0.23 6.90 10.71
C THR A 27 -0.38 5.74 11.51
N GLY A 28 -1.69 5.59 11.42
CA GLY A 28 -2.43 4.64 12.28
C GLY A 28 -2.76 3.32 11.64
N ASN A 29 -2.65 3.21 10.31
CA ASN A 29 -3.00 2.00 9.56
C ASN A 29 -4.47 1.61 9.76
N THR A 30 -5.35 2.61 9.84
CA THR A 30 -6.79 2.37 9.95
C THR A 30 -7.59 2.97 8.80
N CYS A 31 -7.02 3.88 8.04
CA CYS A 31 -7.73 4.59 6.96
C CYS A 31 -6.98 4.49 5.63
N ARG A 32 -5.97 5.34 5.43
CA ARG A 32 -5.31 5.49 4.12
C ARG A 32 -4.60 4.23 3.65
N SER A 33 -3.69 3.70 4.46
CA SER A 33 -2.90 2.56 4.01
C SER A 33 -3.73 1.29 3.88
N PRO A 34 -4.74 0.99 4.73
CA PRO A 34 -5.59 -0.17 4.46
C PRO A 34 -6.41 -0.03 3.18
N MET A 35 -6.86 1.19 2.85
CA MET A 35 -7.57 1.39 1.59
C MET A 35 -6.64 1.20 0.40
N ALA A 36 -5.39 1.67 0.51
CA ALA A 36 -4.39 1.46 -0.54
C ALA A 36 -4.08 -0.02 -0.73
N GLU A 37 -3.92 -0.75 0.36
CA GLU A 37 -3.69 -2.19 0.30
C GLU A 37 -4.84 -2.90 -0.42
N ALA A 38 -6.08 -2.63 -0.01
CA ALA A 38 -7.24 -3.28 -0.59
C ALA A 38 -7.39 -2.94 -2.07
N ALA A 39 -7.21 -1.66 -2.42
CA ALA A 39 -7.33 -1.23 -3.82
C ALA A 39 -6.23 -1.83 -4.68
N ALA A 40 -4.99 -1.84 -4.20
CA ALA A 40 -3.87 -2.39 -4.96
C ALA A 40 -4.07 -3.89 -5.21
N ASN A 41 -4.47 -4.63 -4.18
CA ASN A 41 -4.71 -6.06 -4.35
C ASN A 41 -5.86 -6.34 -5.31
N HIS A 42 -6.89 -5.48 -5.27
CA HIS A 42 -8.06 -5.64 -6.14
C HIS A 42 -7.72 -5.35 -7.60
N PHE A 43 -7.09 -4.22 -7.87
CA PHE A 43 -6.84 -3.78 -9.24
C PHE A 43 -5.57 -4.37 -9.84
N LEU A 44 -4.59 -4.72 -9.02
CA LEU A 44 -3.26 -5.10 -9.49
C LEU A 44 -2.84 -6.51 -9.10
N GLY A 45 -3.70 -7.23 -8.33
CA GLY A 45 -3.35 -8.57 -7.87
C GLY A 45 -3.07 -9.54 -9.01
N GLU A 46 -3.89 -9.50 -10.06
CA GLU A 46 -3.69 -10.37 -11.22
C GLU A 46 -2.56 -9.89 -12.12
N LYS A 47 -2.04 -8.71 -11.83
CA LYS A 47 -0.90 -8.13 -12.56
C LYS A 47 0.39 -8.30 -11.79
N GLY A 48 0.40 -9.12 -10.75
CA GLY A 48 1.61 -9.48 -10.02
C GLY A 48 1.96 -8.56 -8.86
N VAL A 49 1.04 -7.73 -8.38
CA VAL A 49 1.29 -6.89 -7.21
C VAL A 49 0.64 -7.53 -5.98
N ARG A 50 1.41 -7.70 -4.92
CA ARG A 50 0.92 -8.14 -3.64
C ARG A 50 1.15 -7.03 -2.62
N ALA A 51 0.05 -6.51 -2.08
CA ALA A 51 0.12 -5.36 -1.19
C ALA A 51 -0.20 -5.76 0.24
N CYS A 52 0.51 -5.14 1.16
CA CYS A 52 0.20 -5.13 2.58
C CYS A 52 0.24 -3.69 3.05
N SER A 53 -0.03 -3.45 4.33
CA SER A 53 0.04 -2.11 4.86
C SER A 53 0.41 -2.14 6.33
N ALA A 54 0.93 -1.01 6.82
CA ALA A 54 1.37 -0.88 8.20
C ALA A 54 1.26 0.57 8.64
N GLY A 55 1.42 0.82 9.93
CA GLY A 55 1.36 2.16 10.47
C GLY A 55 2.56 2.49 11.34
N LEU A 56 2.97 3.74 11.28
CA LEU A 56 4.10 4.20 12.08
C LEU A 56 3.78 4.16 13.58
N PHE A 57 2.50 4.34 13.93
CA PHE A 57 2.02 4.35 15.32
C PHE A 57 0.78 3.48 15.45
N ALA A 58 0.80 2.30 14.83
CA ALA A 58 -0.34 1.39 14.87
C ALA A 58 -0.31 0.55 16.15
N GLY A 59 -1.48 0.35 16.75
CA GLY A 59 -1.60 -0.38 18.01
C GLY A 59 -2.66 -1.49 18.00
N GLY A 60 -3.03 -1.99 16.82
CA GLY A 60 -4.00 -3.06 16.71
C GLY A 60 -5.45 -2.58 16.63
N GLU A 61 -5.66 -1.32 16.31
CA GLU A 61 -7.00 -0.76 16.19
C GLU A 61 -7.72 -1.33 14.97
N PRO A 62 -9.06 -1.38 15.02
CA PRO A 62 -9.82 -1.88 13.86
C PRO A 62 -9.77 -0.89 12.70
N ILE A 63 -9.96 -1.41 11.48
CA ILE A 63 -10.07 -0.56 10.31
C ILE A 63 -11.29 0.37 10.47
N SER A 64 -11.14 1.60 9.98
CA SER A 64 -12.22 2.60 10.05
C SER A 64 -13.48 2.10 9.32
N ALA A 65 -14.64 2.29 9.95
CA ALA A 65 -15.91 1.90 9.33
C ALA A 65 -16.13 2.64 8.01
N ASN A 66 -15.75 3.90 7.94
CA ASN A 66 -15.92 4.69 6.72
C ASN A 66 -14.95 4.23 5.62
N ALA A 67 -13.78 3.70 5.99
CA ALA A 67 -12.87 3.11 5.00
C ALA A 67 -13.52 1.86 4.38
N VAL A 68 -14.14 1.01 5.22
CA VAL A 68 -14.85 -0.17 4.73
C VAL A 68 -15.98 0.24 3.80
N LYS A 69 -16.75 1.26 4.18
CA LYS A 69 -17.88 1.73 3.35
C LYS A 69 -17.39 2.26 1.99
N ALA A 70 -16.29 3.00 1.98
CA ALA A 70 -15.74 3.53 0.72
C ALA A 70 -15.32 2.39 -0.21
N LEU A 71 -14.65 1.38 0.35
CA LEU A 71 -14.23 0.22 -0.44
C LEU A 71 -15.43 -0.57 -0.94
N ASP A 72 -16.41 -0.81 -0.08
CA ASP A 72 -17.62 -1.54 -0.46
C ASP A 72 -18.36 -0.85 -1.59
N ALA A 73 -18.39 0.49 -1.59
CA ALA A 73 -19.09 1.25 -2.61
C ALA A 73 -18.51 1.02 -4.01
N LEU A 74 -17.23 0.64 -4.08
CA LEU A 74 -16.56 0.33 -5.35
C LEU A 74 -16.39 -1.18 -5.55
N ASN A 75 -17.04 -1.99 -4.72
CA ASN A 75 -16.95 -3.45 -4.77
C ASN A 75 -15.51 -3.95 -4.60
N ILE A 76 -14.73 -3.26 -3.79
CA ILE A 76 -13.35 -3.67 -3.49
C ILE A 76 -13.40 -4.49 -2.20
N PRO A 77 -12.99 -5.78 -2.25
CA PRO A 77 -13.04 -6.64 -1.07
C PRO A 77 -12.14 -6.14 0.05
N VAL A 78 -12.63 -6.21 1.28
CA VAL A 78 -11.85 -5.89 2.47
C VAL A 78 -12.41 -6.68 3.64
N ASP A 79 -11.52 -7.11 4.54
CA ASP A 79 -11.93 -7.77 5.78
C ASP A 79 -12.29 -6.69 6.79
N PRO A 80 -13.58 -6.55 7.17
CA PRO A 80 -13.96 -5.53 8.14
C PRO A 80 -13.41 -5.80 9.53
N GLY A 81 -12.94 -7.02 9.79
CA GLY A 81 -12.30 -7.36 11.06
C GLY A 81 -10.81 -7.11 11.10
N ARG A 82 -10.26 -6.53 10.03
CA ARG A 82 -8.84 -6.28 9.94
C ARG A 82 -8.37 -5.31 11.03
N ARG A 83 -7.22 -5.62 11.62
CA ARG A 83 -6.60 -4.77 12.64
C ARG A 83 -5.33 -4.13 12.11
N SER A 84 -5.00 -2.95 12.64
CA SER A 84 -3.80 -2.23 12.24
C SER A 84 -2.55 -3.02 12.62
N VAL A 85 -1.50 -2.87 11.80
CA VAL A 85 -0.23 -3.57 11.93
C VAL A 85 0.87 -2.52 12.06
N ALA A 86 1.74 -2.69 13.04
CA ALA A 86 2.86 -1.76 13.24
C ALA A 86 3.92 -1.98 12.16
N ALA A 87 4.47 -0.87 11.66
CA ALA A 87 5.60 -0.93 10.75
C ALA A 87 6.83 -1.35 11.53
N ASP A 88 7.43 -2.47 11.14
CA ASP A 88 8.66 -2.95 11.74
C ASP A 88 9.45 -3.74 10.68
N PRO A 89 10.71 -4.12 10.99
CA PRO A 89 11.53 -4.80 9.99
C PRO A 89 10.94 -6.12 9.48
N LEU A 90 10.20 -6.86 10.32
CA LEU A 90 9.61 -8.12 9.88
C LEU A 90 8.54 -7.91 8.81
N VAL A 91 7.79 -6.81 8.92
CA VAL A 91 6.75 -6.47 7.96
C VAL A 91 7.36 -5.90 6.68
N LEU A 92 8.39 -5.06 6.82
CA LEU A 92 8.94 -4.29 5.70
C LEU A 92 9.97 -5.05 4.87
N ALA A 93 10.75 -5.93 5.50
CA ALA A 93 11.87 -6.57 4.83
C ALA A 93 11.46 -7.37 3.58
N PRO A 94 10.31 -8.09 3.56
CA PRO A 94 9.93 -8.84 2.36
C PRO A 94 9.48 -7.96 1.18
N CYS A 95 9.29 -6.66 1.39
CA CYS A 95 8.69 -5.79 0.37
C CYS A 95 9.76 -5.12 -0.49
N GLU A 96 9.59 -5.18 -1.81
CA GLU A 96 10.46 -4.48 -2.74
C GLU A 96 10.20 -2.98 -2.74
N LEU A 97 8.95 -2.58 -2.46
CA LEU A 97 8.58 -1.17 -2.37
C LEU A 97 7.88 -0.91 -1.05
N ILE A 98 8.24 0.19 -0.42
CA ILE A 98 7.62 0.65 0.83
C ILE A 98 7.16 2.08 0.54
N ILE A 99 5.84 2.28 0.51
CA ILE A 99 5.26 3.52 0.00
C ILE A 99 4.52 4.25 1.12
N GLY A 100 5.07 5.38 1.53
CA GLY A 100 4.37 6.27 2.46
C GLY A 100 3.20 6.95 1.76
N MET A 101 2.09 7.08 2.46
CA MET A 101 0.91 7.71 1.89
C MET A 101 1.14 9.21 1.66
N THR A 102 2.11 9.79 2.37
CA THR A 102 2.57 11.16 2.15
C THR A 102 4.10 11.17 2.21
N GLU A 103 4.68 12.28 1.74
CA GLU A 103 6.12 12.48 1.83
C GLU A 103 6.61 12.41 3.27
N ARG A 104 5.83 12.94 4.21
CA ARG A 104 6.18 12.88 5.63
C ARG A 104 6.31 11.45 6.12
N HIS A 105 5.40 10.57 5.71
CA HIS A 105 5.49 9.15 6.09
C HIS A 105 6.76 8.53 5.53
N ALA A 106 7.11 8.85 4.29
CA ALA A 106 8.32 8.32 3.67
C ALA A 106 9.56 8.79 4.43
N MET A 107 9.60 10.06 4.81
CA MET A 107 10.74 10.60 5.55
C MET A 107 10.89 9.94 6.92
N GLU A 108 9.78 9.71 7.59
CA GLU A 108 9.81 9.04 8.89
C GLU A 108 10.27 7.59 8.74
N LEU A 109 9.84 6.92 7.68
CA LEU A 109 10.28 5.55 7.39
C LEU A 109 11.78 5.49 7.17
N ILE A 110 12.33 6.44 6.41
CA ILE A 110 13.77 6.48 6.15
C ILE A 110 14.53 6.69 7.44
N THR A 111 14.01 7.56 8.32
CA THR A 111 14.64 7.83 9.60
C THR A 111 14.66 6.60 10.50
N ARG A 112 13.54 5.87 10.57
CA ARG A 112 13.43 4.69 11.45
C ARG A 112 14.09 3.45 10.87
N PHE A 113 14.05 3.30 9.55
CA PHE A 113 14.51 2.08 8.87
C PHE A 113 15.48 2.43 7.74
N PRO A 114 16.63 3.04 8.08
CA PRO A 114 17.57 3.45 7.03
C PRO A 114 18.09 2.30 6.18
N GLN A 115 18.06 1.07 6.72
CA GLN A 115 18.46 -0.11 5.97
C GLN A 115 17.56 -0.38 4.75
N PHE A 116 16.35 0.19 4.73
CA PHE A 116 15.41 0.01 3.62
C PHE A 116 15.28 1.27 2.77
N SER A 117 16.13 2.29 2.97
CA SER A 117 15.92 3.60 2.35
C SER A 117 15.81 3.54 0.83
N SER A 118 16.53 2.62 0.18
CA SER A 118 16.50 2.53 -1.28
C SER A 118 15.18 1.99 -1.82
N ARG A 119 14.32 1.43 -0.94
CA ARG A 119 13.02 0.88 -1.32
C ARG A 119 11.85 1.79 -0.92
N ILE A 120 12.15 2.88 -0.22
CA ILE A 120 11.11 3.74 0.36
C ILE A 120 10.80 4.89 -0.58
N GLY A 121 9.53 5.07 -0.87
CA GLY A 121 9.02 6.20 -1.63
C GLY A 121 7.70 6.66 -1.05
N CYS A 122 6.98 7.47 -1.80
CA CYS A 122 5.68 7.95 -1.36
C CYS A 122 4.71 7.98 -2.53
N MET A 123 3.43 8.14 -2.22
CA MET A 123 2.41 8.31 -3.25
C MET A 123 2.74 9.56 -4.07
N PRO A 124 2.42 9.55 -5.38
CA PRO A 124 2.80 10.66 -6.27
C PRO A 124 2.28 12.01 -5.81
N HIS A 125 1.07 12.04 -5.24
CA HIS A 125 0.49 13.24 -4.65
C HIS A 125 0.05 12.86 -3.25
N GLY A 126 0.40 13.64 -2.26
CA GLY A 126 0.08 13.32 -0.88
C GLY A 126 -1.40 12.99 -0.70
N ILE A 127 -1.68 11.92 0.01
CA ILE A 127 -3.06 11.48 0.25
C ILE A 127 -3.57 12.17 1.52
N SER A 128 -4.64 12.93 1.39
CA SER A 128 -5.24 13.65 2.52
C SER A 128 -5.72 12.68 3.58
N ASP A 129 -5.57 13.07 4.86
CA ASP A 129 -6.03 12.24 5.97
C ASP A 129 -7.53 12.43 6.18
N PRO A 130 -8.35 11.40 5.95
CA PRO A 130 -9.81 11.55 6.10
C PRO A 130 -10.27 11.33 7.55
N PHE A 131 -9.35 11.08 8.48
CA PHE A 131 -9.69 10.74 9.86
C PHE A 131 -10.58 11.82 10.47
N GLY A 132 -11.69 11.39 11.05
CA GLY A 132 -12.66 12.32 11.62
C GLY A 132 -13.63 12.90 10.61
N GLY A 133 -13.46 12.59 9.33
CA GLY A 133 -14.37 13.06 8.28
C GLY A 133 -15.54 12.12 8.06
N ASP A 134 -16.38 12.49 7.09
CA ASP A 134 -17.58 11.73 6.76
C ASP A 134 -17.30 10.74 5.63
N GLU A 135 -18.35 10.06 5.16
CA GLU A 135 -18.20 9.06 4.10
C GLU A 135 -17.69 9.66 2.81
N ASP A 136 -18.08 10.91 2.50
CA ASP A 136 -17.60 11.58 1.29
C ASP A 136 -16.11 11.85 1.36
N ASP A 137 -15.61 12.22 2.55
CA ASP A 137 -14.17 12.43 2.73
C ASP A 137 -13.39 11.16 2.46
N TYR A 138 -13.89 10.02 2.95
CA TYR A 138 -13.23 8.73 2.74
C TYR A 138 -13.32 8.29 1.28
N ARG A 139 -14.44 8.56 0.61
CA ARG A 139 -14.57 8.24 -0.80
C ARG A 139 -13.59 9.04 -1.63
N ARG A 140 -13.45 10.34 -1.36
CA ARG A 140 -12.48 11.17 -2.07
C ARG A 140 -11.05 10.71 -1.81
N CYS A 141 -10.78 10.29 -0.58
CA CYS A 141 -9.47 9.76 -0.22
C CYS A 141 -9.17 8.51 -1.05
N LEU A 142 -10.14 7.60 -1.16
CA LEU A 142 -9.95 6.37 -1.94
C LEU A 142 -9.73 6.70 -3.42
N GLU A 143 -10.45 7.70 -3.95
CA GLU A 143 -10.23 8.13 -5.34
C GLU A 143 -8.81 8.66 -5.54
N GLN A 144 -8.30 9.45 -4.60
CA GLN A 144 -6.91 9.92 -4.65
C GLN A 144 -5.93 8.74 -4.65
N ILE A 145 -6.22 7.75 -3.82
CA ILE A 145 -5.37 6.55 -3.74
C ILE A 145 -5.36 5.81 -5.07
N ILE A 146 -6.53 5.59 -5.66
CA ILE A 146 -6.63 4.85 -6.93
C ILE A 146 -5.88 5.62 -8.03
N ASP A 147 -6.07 6.94 -8.10
CA ASP A 147 -5.33 7.75 -9.07
C ASP A 147 -3.83 7.65 -8.86
N GLY A 148 -3.38 7.65 -7.60
CA GLY A 148 -1.97 7.49 -7.28
C GLY A 148 -1.43 6.14 -7.70
N LEU A 149 -2.23 5.08 -7.52
CA LEU A 149 -1.81 3.74 -7.94
C LEU A 149 -1.63 3.67 -9.45
N LYS A 150 -2.48 4.37 -10.21
CA LYS A 150 -2.34 4.42 -11.67
C LYS A 150 -1.03 5.08 -12.08
N GLU A 151 -0.60 6.11 -11.35
CA GLU A 151 0.66 6.77 -11.63
C GLU A 151 1.86 5.94 -11.19
N LEU A 152 1.74 5.21 -10.08
CA LEU A 152 2.82 4.35 -9.60
C LEU A 152 3.04 3.14 -10.48
N PHE A 153 1.97 2.59 -11.02
CA PHE A 153 2.02 1.34 -11.78
C PHE A 153 1.32 1.51 -13.14
N PRO A 154 1.80 2.43 -13.98
CA PRO A 154 1.08 2.76 -15.21
C PRO A 154 0.94 1.59 -16.17
N THR A 155 1.94 0.68 -16.23
CA THR A 155 1.87 -0.45 -17.15
C THR A 155 1.05 -1.61 -16.61
N ARG A 156 0.83 -1.65 -15.28
CA ARG A 156 0.09 -2.75 -14.67
C ARG A 156 -1.39 -2.43 -14.49
N PHE A 157 -1.73 -1.15 -14.50
CA PHE A 157 -3.10 -0.73 -14.17
C PHE A 157 -4.04 -0.75 -15.37
N SER A 158 -3.55 -0.84 -16.56
CA SER A 158 -4.41 -0.79 -17.76
C SER A 158 -5.34 -2.00 -17.92
#